data_0973aaceb6c56b7b80307e1dab1660c3
#
_entry.id   0973aaceb6c56b7b80307e1dab1660c3
#
_cell.length_a   1.000
_cell.length_b   1.000
_cell.length_c   1.000
_cell.angle_alpha   90.00
_cell.angle_beta   90.00
_cell.angle_gamma   90.00
#
_symmetry.space_group_name_H-M   'P 1'
#
loop_
_entity.id
_entity.type
_entity.pdbx_description
1 polymer ?
#
loop_
_entity_poly.entity_id
_entity_poly.type
_entity_poly.pdbx_seq_one_letter_code
_entity_poly.pdbx_strand_id
1 'polypeptide(L)'
;VTIAPNVHWVGAKDPGLAVFDIVIPTEYGTTYNAYLVRGTEKTALIDCVKRPFAQELFRNISEFLPVEKLDYVVINHSEPDHAGALVDLLELHPRVNVLLSRSAKTFVDNLVNAGFPYRIVGDDLELPLGGKTLRFINA
;
A
#
# COMPACT_ATOMS: atom_id res chain seq x y z
N VAL A 1 12.83 1.16 6.67
CA VAL A 1 13.16 0.76 8.07
C VAL A 1 12.60 -0.64 8.35
N THR A 2 13.41 -1.55 8.87
CA THR A 2 12.96 -2.89 9.28
C THR A 2 12.30 -2.83 10.65
N ILE A 3 11.05 -3.30 10.74
CA ILE A 3 10.27 -3.30 11.99
C ILE A 3 10.13 -4.71 12.58
N ALA A 4 10.23 -5.75 11.75
CA ALA A 4 10.29 -7.15 12.15
C ALA A 4 11.01 -7.96 11.06
N PRO A 5 11.40 -9.22 11.31
CA PRO A 5 12.00 -10.06 10.26
C PRO A 5 11.16 -10.10 8.99
N ASN A 6 11.72 -9.60 7.87
CA ASN A 6 11.05 -9.50 6.57
C ASN A 6 9.77 -8.63 6.55
N VAL A 7 9.64 -7.67 7.49
CA VAL A 7 8.60 -6.66 7.49
C VAL A 7 9.28 -5.29 7.59
N HIS A 8 9.06 -4.46 6.58
CA HIS A 8 9.75 -3.18 6.43
C HIS A 8 8.75 -2.05 6.27
N TRP A 9 8.93 -0.97 7.02
CA TRP A 9 8.26 0.28 6.72
C TRP A 9 8.91 0.91 5.48
N VAL A 10 8.10 1.18 4.47
CA VAL A 10 8.52 1.75 3.17
C VAL A 10 7.74 3.02 2.82
N GLY A 11 6.96 3.54 3.76
CA GLY A 11 6.16 4.75 3.59
C GLY A 11 6.97 6.02 3.36
N ALA A 12 6.30 7.15 3.45
CA ALA A 12 6.90 8.47 3.23
C ALA A 12 6.66 9.40 4.43
N LYS A 13 7.53 10.40 4.58
CA LYS A 13 7.40 11.45 5.59
C LYS A 13 7.01 12.77 4.92
N ASP A 14 6.03 13.45 5.49
CA ASP A 14 5.60 14.77 5.08
C ASP A 14 5.77 15.78 6.25
N PRO A 15 6.99 16.25 6.51
CA PRO A 15 7.25 17.17 7.60
C PRO A 15 6.67 18.57 7.36
N GLY A 16 6.30 18.89 6.12
CA GLY A 16 5.75 20.20 5.76
C GLY A 16 4.23 20.29 5.86
N LEU A 17 3.53 19.22 6.17
CA LEU A 17 2.08 19.21 6.30
C LEU A 17 1.67 19.98 7.57
N ALA A 18 1.09 21.16 7.39
CA ALA A 18 0.65 21.98 8.53
C ALA A 18 -0.70 21.56 9.11
N VAL A 19 -1.57 21.00 8.29
CA VAL A 19 -2.93 20.56 8.69
C VAL A 19 -3.26 19.26 8.01
N PHE A 20 -3.60 18.25 8.80
CA PHE A 20 -4.12 16.98 8.32
C PHE A 20 -5.65 17.01 8.36
N ASP A 21 -6.30 16.45 7.32
CA ASP A 21 -7.75 16.33 7.21
C ASP A 21 -8.53 17.66 7.44
N ILE A 22 -7.94 18.78 7.00
CA ILE A 22 -8.53 20.11 7.05
C ILE A 22 -8.65 20.68 8.49
N VAL A 23 -8.71 19.84 9.51
CA VAL A 23 -9.06 20.22 10.89
C VAL A 23 -8.00 19.88 11.95
N ILE A 24 -7.03 19.04 11.64
CA ILE A 24 -6.03 18.59 12.61
C ILE A 24 -4.69 19.29 12.35
N PRO A 25 -4.32 20.32 13.14
CA PRO A 25 -3.02 20.95 12.99
C PRO A 25 -1.90 19.95 13.35
N THR A 26 -0.82 19.95 12.57
CA THR A 26 0.34 19.10 12.80
C THR A 26 1.55 19.97 13.09
N GLU A 27 2.18 19.77 14.23
CA GLU A 27 3.38 20.51 14.62
C GLU A 27 4.63 20.02 13.86
N TYR A 28 4.69 18.72 13.57
CA TYR A 28 5.85 18.06 12.95
C TYR A 28 5.53 17.37 11.64
N GLY A 29 4.39 17.72 11.01
CA GLY A 29 3.93 17.06 9.81
C GLY A 29 3.27 15.71 10.08
N THR A 30 3.31 14.82 9.09
CA THR A 30 2.72 13.47 9.16
C THR A 30 3.61 12.43 8.50
N THR A 31 3.19 11.15 8.62
CA THR A 31 3.75 10.04 7.85
C THR A 31 2.64 9.32 7.10
N TYR A 32 2.92 8.92 5.88
CA TYR A 32 2.07 8.00 5.12
C TYR A 32 2.66 6.62 5.28
N ASN A 33 1.93 5.74 5.96
CA ASN A 33 2.47 4.45 6.38
C ASN A 33 2.16 3.36 5.36
N ALA A 34 3.21 2.78 4.81
CA ALA A 34 3.15 1.61 3.95
C ALA A 34 4.18 0.57 4.42
N TYR A 35 3.83 -0.70 4.28
CA TYR A 35 4.68 -1.79 4.77
C TYR A 35 4.91 -2.85 3.70
N LEU A 36 6.16 -3.28 3.57
CA LEU A 36 6.55 -4.37 2.71
C LEU A 36 6.67 -5.64 3.55
N VAL A 37 5.87 -6.65 3.24
CA VAL A 37 5.91 -7.97 3.90
C VAL A 37 6.44 -9.00 2.91
N ARG A 38 7.60 -9.59 3.24
CA ARG A 38 8.27 -10.57 2.38
C ARG A 38 8.15 -11.97 2.97
N GLY A 39 7.55 -12.87 2.22
CA GLY A 39 7.67 -14.31 2.43
C GLY A 39 8.84 -14.89 1.65
N THR A 40 8.98 -16.22 1.68
CA THR A 40 9.98 -16.92 0.87
C THR A 40 9.54 -17.11 -0.59
N GLU A 41 8.25 -16.97 -0.87
CA GLU A 41 7.66 -17.20 -2.20
C GLU A 41 7.03 -15.93 -2.78
N LYS A 42 6.39 -15.13 -1.94
CA LYS A 42 5.59 -13.98 -2.34
C LYS A 42 5.89 -12.74 -1.49
N THR A 43 5.65 -11.57 -2.07
CA THR A 43 5.84 -10.28 -1.40
C THR A 43 4.58 -9.44 -1.55
N ALA A 44 4.14 -8.84 -0.45
CA ALA A 44 2.99 -7.94 -0.41
C ALA A 44 3.38 -6.54 0.07
N LEU A 45 2.89 -5.52 -0.61
CA LEU A 45 2.86 -4.15 -0.13
C LEU A 45 1.53 -3.94 0.60
N ILE A 46 1.56 -3.42 1.81
CA ILE A 46 0.39 -3.07 2.62
C ILE A 46 0.25 -1.57 2.63
N ASP A 47 -0.82 -1.08 2.05
CA ASP A 47 -1.10 0.31 1.71
C ASP A 47 -0.04 0.96 0.81
N CYS A 48 -0.38 2.11 0.27
CA CYS A 48 0.51 3.00 -0.44
C CYS A 48 0.69 4.29 0.36
N VAL A 49 0.99 5.37 -0.34
CA VAL A 49 1.15 6.71 0.21
C VAL A 49 0.34 7.70 -0.63
N LYS A 50 0.26 8.94 -0.19
CA LYS A 50 -0.29 10.03 -0.99
C LYS A 50 0.49 10.19 -2.31
N ARG A 51 -0.20 10.42 -3.42
CA ARG A 51 0.37 10.40 -4.78
C ARG A 51 1.66 11.24 -4.97
N PRO A 52 1.80 12.46 -4.41
CA PRO A 52 3.04 13.22 -4.53
C PRO A 52 4.28 12.53 -3.96
N PHE A 53 4.10 11.54 -3.10
CA PHE A 53 5.16 10.76 -2.45
C PHE A 53 5.40 9.38 -3.11
N ALA A 54 4.77 9.10 -4.26
CA ALA A 54 4.91 7.83 -4.95
C ALA A 54 6.36 7.44 -5.24
N GLN A 55 7.18 8.40 -5.69
CA GLN A 55 8.59 8.16 -6.00
C GLN A 55 9.42 7.81 -4.75
N GLU A 56 9.07 8.36 -3.59
CA GLU A 56 9.70 8.00 -2.32
C GLU A 56 9.33 6.57 -1.92
N LEU A 57 8.05 6.20 -2.02
CA LEU A 57 7.59 4.83 -1.80
C LEU A 57 8.34 3.83 -2.69
N PHE A 58 8.44 4.11 -4.00
CA PHE A 58 9.10 3.21 -4.96
C PHE A 58 10.60 3.07 -4.68
N ARG A 59 11.28 4.16 -4.34
CA ARG A 59 12.67 4.12 -3.91
C ARG A 59 12.85 3.25 -2.67
N ASN A 60 11.99 3.41 -1.65
CA ASN A 60 12.06 2.65 -0.41
C ASN A 60 11.75 1.15 -0.62
N ILE A 61 10.85 0.80 -1.55
CA ILE A 61 10.61 -0.59 -1.95
C ILE A 61 11.84 -1.14 -2.69
N SER A 62 12.45 -0.35 -3.57
CA SER A 62 13.57 -0.76 -4.40
C SER A 62 14.85 -1.10 -3.61
N GLU A 63 14.94 -0.70 -2.34
CA GLU A 63 15.98 -1.17 -1.41
C GLU A 63 15.89 -2.69 -1.14
N PHE A 64 14.74 -3.31 -1.36
CA PHE A 64 14.46 -4.71 -1.05
C PHE A 64 14.20 -5.56 -2.29
N LEU A 65 13.47 -5.03 -3.28
CA LEU A 65 13.16 -5.68 -4.56
C LEU A 65 12.66 -4.64 -5.58
N PRO A 66 12.80 -4.91 -6.89
CA PRO A 66 12.16 -4.07 -7.90
C PRO A 66 10.64 -4.03 -7.71
N VAL A 67 10.02 -2.85 -7.91
CA VAL A 67 8.56 -2.66 -7.74
C VAL A 67 7.76 -3.65 -8.59
N GLU A 68 8.24 -3.96 -9.80
CA GLU A 68 7.63 -4.91 -10.74
C GLU A 68 7.65 -6.37 -10.27
N LYS A 69 8.35 -6.65 -9.15
CA LYS A 69 8.40 -7.97 -8.51
C LYS A 69 7.45 -8.11 -7.33
N LEU A 70 6.67 -7.09 -7.02
CA LEU A 70 5.57 -7.21 -6.07
C LEU A 70 4.53 -8.20 -6.58
N ASP A 71 4.10 -9.12 -5.74
CA ASP A 71 3.01 -10.05 -6.07
C ASP A 71 1.65 -9.44 -5.74
N TYR A 72 1.58 -8.70 -4.64
CA TYR A 72 0.34 -8.16 -4.11
C TYR A 72 0.50 -6.73 -3.60
N VAL A 73 -0.58 -5.95 -3.76
CA VAL A 73 -0.79 -4.69 -3.06
C VAL A 73 -2.11 -4.82 -2.29
N VAL A 74 -2.06 -4.66 -0.98
CA VAL A 74 -3.23 -4.66 -0.11
C VAL A 74 -3.62 -3.22 0.18
N ILE A 75 -4.83 -2.82 -0.12
CA ILE A 75 -5.38 -1.52 0.23
C ILE A 75 -6.33 -1.70 1.42
N ASN A 76 -5.87 -1.35 2.61
CA ASN A 76 -6.66 -1.38 3.83
C ASN A 76 -7.64 -0.21 3.87
N HIS A 77 -7.19 0.97 3.43
CA HIS A 77 -7.98 2.19 3.42
C HIS A 77 -7.89 2.87 2.05
N SER A 78 -9.03 3.27 1.51
CA SER A 78 -9.12 3.77 0.13
C SER A 78 -8.90 5.27 -0.01
N GLU A 79 -8.67 6.00 1.08
CA GLU A 79 -8.40 7.44 1.03
C GLU A 79 -7.06 7.74 0.35
N PRO A 80 -6.90 8.96 -0.22
CA PRO A 80 -5.73 9.29 -1.05
C PRO A 80 -4.38 9.19 -0.35
N ASP A 81 -4.32 9.30 0.97
CA ASP A 81 -3.10 9.15 1.77
C ASP A 81 -2.65 7.69 1.92
N HIS A 82 -3.56 6.72 1.68
CA HIS A 82 -3.30 5.29 1.67
C HIS A 82 -3.30 4.67 0.26
N ALA A 83 -4.04 5.23 -0.68
CA ALA A 83 -4.23 4.64 -2.00
C ALA A 83 -3.71 5.51 -3.16
N GLY A 84 -3.32 6.76 -2.91
CA GLY A 84 -2.99 7.71 -3.96
C GLY A 84 -1.90 7.26 -4.91
N ALA A 85 -0.81 6.69 -4.40
CA ALA A 85 0.30 6.21 -5.20
C ALA A 85 0.01 4.90 -5.96
N LEU A 86 -1.15 4.27 -5.73
CA LEU A 86 -1.55 3.06 -6.47
C LEU A 86 -1.67 3.32 -7.97
N VAL A 87 -2.08 4.53 -8.36
CA VAL A 87 -2.17 4.93 -9.79
C VAL A 87 -0.81 4.77 -10.47
N ASP A 88 0.22 5.40 -9.88
CA ASP A 88 1.58 5.36 -10.44
C ASP A 88 2.20 3.96 -10.33
N LEU A 89 1.85 3.21 -9.29
CA LEU A 89 2.30 1.82 -9.13
C LEU A 89 1.72 0.92 -10.23
N LEU A 90 0.44 1.07 -10.57
CA LEU A 90 -0.20 0.30 -11.65
C LEU A 90 0.32 0.68 -13.03
N GLU A 91 0.80 1.91 -13.23
CA GLU A 91 1.51 2.30 -14.46
C GLU A 91 2.84 1.54 -14.61
N LEU A 92 3.60 1.38 -13.51
CA LEU A 92 4.85 0.63 -13.50
C LEU A 92 4.64 -0.88 -13.52
N HIS A 93 3.63 -1.36 -12.82
CA HIS A 93 3.34 -2.79 -12.66
C HIS A 93 1.86 -3.11 -12.88
N PRO A 94 1.38 -3.08 -14.13
CA PRO A 94 -0.06 -3.23 -14.46
C PRO A 94 -0.63 -4.60 -14.15
N ARG A 95 0.19 -5.59 -13.83
CA ARG A 95 -0.24 -6.97 -13.53
C ARG A 95 -0.19 -7.34 -12.05
N VAL A 96 0.17 -6.41 -11.16
CA VAL A 96 0.13 -6.67 -9.73
C VAL A 96 -1.30 -6.93 -9.26
N ASN A 97 -1.49 -7.90 -8.38
CA ASN A 97 -2.81 -8.18 -7.82
C ASN A 97 -3.13 -7.23 -6.66
N VAL A 98 -4.19 -6.44 -6.81
CA VAL A 98 -4.67 -5.54 -5.75
C VAL A 98 -5.71 -6.27 -4.90
N LEU A 99 -5.46 -6.34 -3.59
CA LEU A 99 -6.37 -6.94 -2.63
C LEU A 99 -7.04 -5.83 -1.81
N LEU A 100 -8.36 -5.82 -1.78
CA LEU A 100 -9.12 -4.75 -1.14
C LEU A 100 -10.53 -5.22 -0.78
N SER A 101 -11.20 -4.50 0.13
CA SER A 101 -12.59 -4.76 0.43
C SER A 101 -13.51 -4.36 -0.73
N ARG A 102 -14.74 -4.84 -0.71
CA ARG A 102 -15.75 -4.46 -1.72
C ARG A 102 -16.04 -2.96 -1.73
N SER A 103 -16.10 -2.34 -0.56
CA SER A 103 -16.30 -0.90 -0.44
C SER A 103 -15.11 -0.11 -0.98
N ALA A 104 -13.89 -0.51 -0.63
CA ALA A 104 -12.67 0.12 -1.13
C ALA A 104 -12.57 0.05 -2.66
N LYS A 105 -13.02 -1.05 -3.28
CA LYS A 105 -12.99 -1.21 -4.75
C LYS A 105 -13.71 -0.09 -5.48
N THR A 106 -14.88 0.33 -4.98
CA THR A 106 -15.66 1.42 -5.58
C THR A 106 -14.88 2.75 -5.59
N PHE A 107 -14.18 3.06 -4.50
CA PHE A 107 -13.36 4.27 -4.40
C PHE A 107 -12.11 4.19 -5.27
N VAL A 108 -11.43 3.03 -5.26
CA VAL A 108 -10.22 2.82 -6.04
C VAL A 108 -10.50 2.84 -7.54
N ASP A 109 -11.65 2.36 -8.01
CA ASP A 109 -12.06 2.47 -9.42
C ASP A 109 -12.13 3.92 -9.89
N ASN A 110 -12.67 4.80 -9.05
CA ASN A 110 -12.72 6.22 -9.37
C ASN A 110 -11.34 6.89 -9.32
N LEU A 111 -10.45 6.41 -8.46
CA LEU A 111 -9.09 6.92 -8.31
C LEU A 111 -8.20 6.52 -9.50
N VAL A 112 -8.21 5.24 -9.86
CA VAL A 112 -7.34 4.67 -10.90
C VAL A 112 -7.88 4.97 -12.30
N ASN A 113 -9.20 5.00 -12.46
CA ASN A 113 -9.90 5.26 -13.74
C ASN A 113 -9.41 4.36 -14.91
N ALA A 114 -8.99 3.14 -14.59
CA ALA A 114 -8.53 2.12 -15.53
C ALA A 114 -8.76 0.72 -14.95
N GLY A 115 -8.84 -0.30 -15.79
CA GLY A 115 -8.92 -1.69 -15.33
C GLY A 115 -7.60 -2.15 -14.70
N PHE A 116 -7.67 -2.93 -13.64
CA PHE A 116 -6.51 -3.53 -12.99
C PHE A 116 -6.89 -4.91 -12.40
N PRO A 117 -5.92 -5.84 -12.25
CA PRO A 117 -6.16 -7.10 -11.57
C PRO A 117 -6.48 -6.87 -10.10
N TYR A 118 -7.56 -7.46 -9.60
CA TYR A 118 -7.94 -7.33 -8.20
C TYR A 118 -8.61 -8.58 -7.65
N ARG A 119 -8.60 -8.68 -6.33
CA ARG A 119 -9.34 -9.69 -5.57
C ARG A 119 -10.01 -9.02 -4.39
N ILE A 120 -11.32 -9.24 -4.26
CA ILE A 120 -12.05 -8.82 -3.07
C ILE A 120 -11.66 -9.73 -1.92
N VAL A 121 -11.28 -9.13 -0.81
CA VAL A 121 -10.94 -9.82 0.45
C VAL A 121 -12.01 -9.54 1.50
N GLY A 122 -12.26 -10.50 2.34
CA GLY A 122 -13.21 -10.42 3.46
C GLY A 122 -12.62 -11.12 4.68
N ASP A 123 -13.43 -11.22 5.74
CA ASP A 123 -13.01 -11.85 6.99
C ASP A 123 -12.44 -13.25 6.80
N ASP A 124 -11.43 -13.54 7.60
CA ASP A 124 -10.77 -14.84 7.69
C ASP A 124 -10.11 -15.35 6.40
N LEU A 125 -10.02 -14.49 5.36
CA LEU A 125 -9.18 -14.84 4.23
C LEU A 125 -7.72 -14.89 4.67
N GLU A 126 -7.05 -16.00 4.36
CA GLU A 126 -5.62 -16.16 4.55
C GLU A 126 -4.90 -16.17 3.21
N LEU A 127 -3.80 -15.43 3.14
CA LEU A 127 -2.93 -15.34 1.96
C LEU A 127 -1.52 -15.78 2.35
N PRO A 128 -1.11 -17.00 1.99
CA PRO A 128 0.24 -17.46 2.26
C PRO A 128 1.26 -16.73 1.36
N LEU A 129 2.36 -16.32 1.95
CA LEU A 129 3.49 -15.67 1.27
C LEU A 129 4.75 -16.57 1.26
N GLY A 130 4.65 -17.78 1.81
CA GLY A 130 5.80 -18.65 2.08
C GLY A 130 6.46 -18.26 3.43
N GLY A 131 6.29 -19.12 4.46
CA GLY A 131 6.78 -18.88 5.81
C GLY A 131 6.10 -17.73 6.57
N LYS A 132 5.23 -17.00 5.91
CA LYS A 132 4.34 -15.96 6.47
C LYS A 132 2.96 -16.08 5.85
N THR A 133 1.94 -15.68 6.59
CA THR A 133 0.55 -15.63 6.12
C THR A 133 -0.06 -14.29 6.50
N LEU A 134 -0.68 -13.62 5.55
CA LEU A 134 -1.53 -12.47 5.82
C LEU A 134 -2.94 -12.97 6.11
N ARG A 135 -3.51 -12.57 7.24
CA ARG A 135 -4.90 -12.80 7.58
C ARG A 135 -5.66 -11.48 7.50
N PHE A 136 -6.77 -11.48 6.80
CA PHE A 136 -7.62 -10.31 6.64
C PHE A 136 -8.71 -10.33 7.71
N ILE A 137 -8.89 -9.19 8.37
CA ILE A 137 -9.90 -8.98 9.41
C ILE A 137 -10.63 -7.69 9.04
N ASN A 138 -11.94 -7.76 8.95
CA ASN A 138 -12.77 -6.59 8.71
C ASN A 138 -12.99 -5.86 10.04
N ALA A 139 -12.69 -4.57 10.09
CA ALA A 139 -12.79 -3.73 11.27
C ALA A 139 -13.73 -2.54 11.05
#